data_dd21b88fa0b3b7e5967513bfd9c9f866
#
_entry.id   dd21b88fa0b3b7e5967513bfd9c9f866
#
_cell.length_a   1.000
_cell.length_b   1.000
_cell.length_c   1.000
_cell.angle_alpha   90.00
_cell.angle_beta   90.00
_cell.angle_gamma   90.00
#
_symmetry.space_group_name_H-M   'P 1'
#
loop_
_entity.id
_entity.type
_entity.pdbx_description
1 polymer ?
#
loop_
_entity_poly.entity_id
_entity_poly.type
_entity_poly.pdbx_seq_one_letter_code
_entity_poly.pdbx_strand_id
1 'polypeptide(L)'
;MKKIFLKIVLLLILANVGFGDIAQNLGDYYSINKGKVYYGNEILEGANPKTAELIGFSLLKDDKNVYYMGKKIKDVKIKNFEKLGKNYWKNDNKIYYRDEKIENADIISFKVLNEDYAKDKNHIYRGSEAIDSSLSGKIKDPETFEFLPNGIIYGTLYGKDKYNVYYIKNKMLNCFDSSYFIYEVKRINKDKVEVLNNWFIKDDKNIYFEGEILEGLDYNTFEVLPNGDGKDKNRSYEYLPKDEWRWF
;
A
#
# COMPACT_ATOMS: atom_id res chain seq x y z
N MET A 1 -11.81 -4.28 35.72
CA MET A 1 -12.96 -3.41 36.04
C MET A 1 -12.63 -1.91 36.12
N LYS A 2 -11.50 -1.45 36.68
CA LYS A 2 -11.18 0.00 36.79
C LYS A 2 -10.93 0.75 35.48
N LYS A 3 -10.47 0.09 34.41
CA LYS A 3 -10.19 0.76 33.09
C LYS A 3 -11.44 1.02 32.24
N ILE A 4 -12.52 0.27 32.47
CA ILE A 4 -13.80 0.47 31.74
C ILE A 4 -14.57 1.65 32.35
N PHE A 5 -14.48 1.81 33.67
CA PHE A 5 -15.15 2.90 34.37
C PHE A 5 -14.58 4.28 33.99
N LEU A 6 -13.27 4.38 33.73
CA LEU A 6 -12.64 5.65 33.36
C LEU A 6 -13.02 6.11 31.94
N LYS A 7 -13.26 5.18 31.00
CA LYS A 7 -13.76 5.53 29.65
C LYS A 7 -15.22 6.00 29.67
N ILE A 8 -16.05 5.44 30.53
CA ILE A 8 -17.47 5.83 30.67
C ILE A 8 -17.58 7.18 31.37
N VAL A 9 -16.74 7.48 32.35
CA VAL A 9 -16.74 8.78 33.05
C VAL A 9 -16.23 9.90 32.15
N LEU A 10 -15.25 9.63 31.26
CA LEU A 10 -14.79 10.63 30.28
C LEU A 10 -15.87 10.92 29.20
N LEU A 11 -16.69 9.92 28.83
CA LEU A 11 -17.81 10.10 27.91
C LEU A 11 -18.97 10.92 28.54
N LEU A 12 -19.16 10.82 29.87
CA LEU A 12 -20.24 11.53 30.58
C LEU A 12 -19.89 12.98 30.90
N ILE A 13 -18.62 13.36 31.00
CA ILE A 13 -18.20 14.75 31.22
C ILE A 13 -18.33 15.57 29.93
N LEU A 14 -18.26 14.95 28.75
CA LEU A 14 -18.48 15.64 27.48
C LEU A 14 -19.95 15.88 27.12
N ALA A 15 -20.90 15.29 27.85
CA ALA A 15 -22.32 15.40 27.56
C ALA A 15 -22.98 16.72 28.09
N ASN A 16 -22.25 17.52 28.87
CA ASN A 16 -22.79 18.74 29.49
C ASN A 16 -22.08 20.06 29.12
N VAL A 17 -21.12 20.02 28.23
CA VAL A 17 -20.58 21.23 27.61
C VAL A 17 -21.39 21.44 26.34
N GLY A 18 -22.15 22.53 26.26
CA GLY A 18 -22.92 22.87 25.08
C GLY A 18 -22.05 22.76 23.84
N PHE A 19 -22.43 21.86 22.91
CA PHE A 19 -21.74 21.56 21.63
C PHE A 19 -21.85 22.78 20.68
N GLY A 20 -21.42 23.96 21.13
CA GLY A 20 -21.62 25.18 20.37
C GLY A 20 -20.44 25.62 19.51
N ASP A 21 -19.20 25.55 19.96
CA ASP A 21 -18.17 26.36 19.32
C ASP A 21 -16.73 25.81 19.28
N ILE A 22 -16.48 24.57 19.64
CA ILE A 22 -15.12 24.02 19.50
C ILE A 22 -15.02 23.23 18.20
N ALA A 23 -14.24 23.77 17.26
CA ALA A 23 -13.91 23.03 16.03
C ALA A 23 -13.12 21.77 16.40
N GLN A 24 -13.64 20.61 16.02
CA GLN A 24 -12.98 19.32 16.18
C GLN A 24 -12.26 18.97 14.90
N ASN A 25 -10.94 18.85 14.94
CA ASN A 25 -10.15 18.33 13.83
C ASN A 25 -10.24 16.81 13.80
N LEU A 26 -10.69 16.24 12.68
CA LEU A 26 -10.75 14.79 12.46
C LEU A 26 -9.50 14.25 11.75
N GLY A 27 -8.69 15.13 11.15
CA GLY A 27 -7.55 14.77 10.32
C GLY A 27 -7.85 14.85 8.82
N ASP A 28 -6.82 14.78 7.97
CA ASP A 28 -6.92 14.74 6.50
C ASP A 28 -7.85 15.81 5.90
N TYR A 29 -7.77 17.06 6.41
CA TYR A 29 -8.63 18.20 6.05
C TYR A 29 -10.09 18.10 6.52
N TYR A 30 -10.50 17.03 7.23
CA TYR A 30 -11.84 16.94 7.81
C TYR A 30 -11.92 17.59 9.18
N SER A 31 -13.00 18.30 9.43
CA SER A 31 -13.31 18.89 10.73
C SER A 31 -14.81 18.94 11.00
N ILE A 32 -15.17 19.05 12.28
CA ILE A 32 -16.53 19.35 12.72
C ILE A 32 -16.51 20.73 13.33
N ASN A 33 -17.37 21.61 12.86
CA ASN A 33 -17.54 22.95 13.40
C ASN A 33 -19.02 23.36 13.35
N LYS A 34 -19.51 23.98 14.41
CA LYS A 34 -20.92 24.43 14.52
C LYS A 34 -21.94 23.37 14.08
N GLY A 35 -21.69 22.10 14.48
CA GLY A 35 -22.59 21.00 14.19
C GLY A 35 -22.63 20.56 12.70
N LYS A 36 -21.62 20.93 11.92
CA LYS A 36 -21.47 20.51 10.52
C LYS A 36 -20.11 19.88 10.29
N VAL A 37 -20.02 18.95 9.34
CA VAL A 37 -18.77 18.37 8.87
C VAL A 37 -18.24 19.19 7.71
N TYR A 38 -16.93 19.42 7.70
CA TYR A 38 -16.22 20.17 6.66
C TYR A 38 -15.10 19.31 6.06
N TYR A 39 -14.78 19.57 4.80
CA TYR A 39 -13.54 19.20 4.16
C TYR A 39 -12.84 20.49 3.69
N GLY A 40 -11.73 20.82 4.29
CA GLY A 40 -11.14 22.15 4.15
C GLY A 40 -12.11 23.23 4.64
N ASN A 41 -12.51 24.13 3.74
CA ASN A 41 -13.47 25.20 4.01
C ASN A 41 -14.89 24.91 3.52
N GLU A 42 -15.11 23.75 2.89
CA GLU A 42 -16.40 23.39 2.29
C GLU A 42 -17.24 22.52 3.24
N ILE A 43 -18.52 22.82 3.34
CA ILE A 43 -19.46 22.01 4.13
C ILE A 43 -19.71 20.71 3.38
N LEU A 44 -19.58 19.59 4.10
CA LEU A 44 -19.92 18.26 3.61
C LEU A 44 -21.44 18.06 3.76
N GLU A 45 -22.19 18.47 2.74
CA GLU A 45 -23.65 18.46 2.81
C GLU A 45 -24.21 17.05 3.05
N GLY A 46 -25.10 16.93 4.04
CA GLY A 46 -25.75 15.70 4.43
C GLY A 46 -24.90 14.75 5.30
N ALA A 47 -23.67 15.13 5.64
CA ALA A 47 -22.85 14.37 6.58
C ALA A 47 -23.33 14.57 8.03
N ASN A 48 -23.37 13.47 8.78
CA ASN A 48 -23.78 13.48 10.18
C ASN A 48 -22.58 13.70 11.10
N PRO A 49 -22.43 14.88 11.74
CA PRO A 49 -21.27 15.18 12.60
C PRO A 49 -21.17 14.29 13.84
N LYS A 50 -22.29 13.68 14.28
CA LYS A 50 -22.31 12.82 15.47
C LYS A 50 -21.71 11.44 15.22
N THR A 51 -21.65 11.01 13.96
CA THR A 51 -21.19 9.68 13.54
C THR A 51 -20.05 9.74 12.54
N ALA A 52 -19.61 10.95 12.18
CA ALA A 52 -18.49 11.17 11.28
C ALA A 52 -17.18 10.61 11.87
N GLU A 53 -16.52 9.73 11.13
CA GLU A 53 -15.30 9.04 11.53
C GLU A 53 -14.34 8.94 10.35
N LEU A 54 -13.09 9.38 10.54
CA LEU A 54 -12.02 9.17 9.57
C LEU A 54 -11.57 7.71 9.64
N ILE A 55 -11.65 7.01 8.52
CA ILE A 55 -11.39 5.56 8.44
C ILE A 55 -10.19 5.18 7.59
N GLY A 56 -9.62 6.12 6.85
CA GLY A 56 -8.46 5.95 5.98
C GLY A 56 -7.92 7.28 5.52
N PHE A 57 -6.96 7.28 4.61
CA PHE A 57 -6.43 8.51 4.02
C PHE A 57 -7.54 9.26 3.28
N SER A 58 -7.89 10.43 3.79
CA SER A 58 -8.99 11.28 3.29
C SER A 58 -10.33 10.55 3.08
N LEU A 59 -10.52 9.40 3.75
CA LEU A 59 -11.72 8.58 3.69
C LEU A 59 -12.50 8.71 5.00
N LEU A 60 -13.67 9.31 4.93
CA LEU A 60 -14.57 9.52 6.07
C LEU A 60 -15.87 8.75 5.86
N LYS A 61 -16.42 8.19 6.92
CA LYS A 61 -17.79 7.66 6.93
C LYS A 61 -18.64 8.31 8.00
N ASP A 62 -19.95 8.27 7.81
CA ASP A 62 -20.94 8.48 8.86
C ASP A 62 -21.91 7.28 8.95
N ASP A 63 -23.06 7.47 9.59
CA ASP A 63 -24.09 6.42 9.71
C ASP A 63 -24.85 6.12 8.41
N LYS A 64 -24.62 6.90 7.33
CA LYS A 64 -25.36 6.79 6.07
C LYS A 64 -24.46 6.66 4.85
N ASN A 65 -23.31 7.29 4.87
CA ASN A 65 -22.51 7.52 3.67
C ASN A 65 -21.02 7.29 3.92
N VAL A 66 -20.30 7.12 2.82
CA VAL A 66 -18.82 7.17 2.77
C VAL A 66 -18.42 8.34 1.88
N TYR A 67 -17.38 9.05 2.28
CA TYR A 67 -16.85 10.22 1.57
C TYR A 67 -15.35 10.07 1.34
N TYR A 68 -14.87 10.49 0.18
CA TYR A 68 -13.46 10.58 -0.13
C TYR A 68 -13.13 11.98 -0.61
N MET A 69 -12.12 12.63 0.01
CA MET A 69 -11.71 14.00 -0.30
C MET A 69 -12.90 14.98 -0.39
N GLY A 70 -13.81 14.90 0.58
CA GLY A 70 -15.00 15.75 0.66
C GLY A 70 -16.14 15.35 -0.29
N LYS A 71 -16.00 14.33 -1.13
CA LYS A 71 -17.03 13.90 -2.07
C LYS A 71 -17.68 12.60 -1.60
N LYS A 72 -19.02 12.56 -1.65
CA LYS A 72 -19.78 11.35 -1.33
C LYS A 72 -19.53 10.27 -2.40
N ILE A 73 -19.18 9.06 -1.95
CA ILE A 73 -19.10 7.88 -2.80
C ILE A 73 -20.52 7.37 -3.07
N LYS A 74 -20.86 7.26 -4.35
CA LYS A 74 -22.20 6.84 -4.78
C LYS A 74 -22.39 5.33 -4.61
N ASP A 75 -23.67 4.92 -4.48
CA ASP A 75 -24.11 3.51 -4.49
C ASP A 75 -23.52 2.63 -3.36
N VAL A 76 -23.10 3.25 -2.25
CA VAL A 76 -22.62 2.56 -1.05
C VAL A 76 -23.74 2.49 -0.02
N LYS A 77 -24.04 1.28 0.45
CA LYS A 77 -24.96 1.02 1.58
C LYS A 77 -24.15 0.84 2.84
N ILE A 78 -24.07 1.85 3.68
CA ILE A 78 -23.20 1.86 4.88
C ILE A 78 -23.37 0.64 5.79
N LYS A 79 -24.57 0.05 5.88
CA LYS A 79 -24.84 -1.13 6.70
C LYS A 79 -24.02 -2.36 6.31
N ASN A 80 -23.55 -2.43 5.07
CA ASN A 80 -22.76 -3.52 4.52
C ASN A 80 -21.28 -3.13 4.37
N PHE A 81 -20.91 -1.97 4.91
CA PHE A 81 -19.53 -1.50 4.94
C PHE A 81 -18.70 -2.35 5.90
N GLU A 82 -17.53 -2.81 5.42
CA GLU A 82 -16.52 -3.46 6.23
C GLU A 82 -15.14 -2.94 5.86
N LYS A 83 -14.41 -2.44 6.87
CA LYS A 83 -13.02 -2.01 6.70
C LYS A 83 -12.11 -3.23 6.64
N LEU A 84 -11.33 -3.36 5.57
CA LEU A 84 -10.35 -4.44 5.38
C LEU A 84 -8.93 -4.00 5.74
N GLY A 85 -8.64 -2.70 5.60
CA GLY A 85 -7.34 -2.12 5.90
C GLY A 85 -7.43 -0.60 5.99
N LYS A 86 -6.29 0.11 5.94
CA LYS A 86 -6.28 1.57 6.04
C LYS A 86 -7.00 2.24 4.87
N ASN A 87 -6.74 1.77 3.65
CA ASN A 87 -7.31 2.32 2.43
C ASN A 87 -8.24 1.35 1.70
N TYR A 88 -8.32 0.08 2.17
CA TYR A 88 -9.16 -0.96 1.58
C TYR A 88 -10.41 -1.21 2.41
N TRP A 89 -11.53 -1.35 1.74
CA TRP A 89 -12.81 -1.67 2.36
C TRP A 89 -13.71 -2.42 1.37
N LYS A 90 -14.73 -3.06 1.89
CA LYS A 90 -15.75 -3.73 1.07
C LYS A 90 -17.14 -3.22 1.39
N ASN A 91 -18.01 -3.34 0.41
CA ASN A 91 -19.43 -3.10 0.52
C ASN A 91 -20.20 -4.09 -0.36
N ASP A 92 -21.02 -4.88 0.26
CA ASP A 92 -21.65 -6.04 -0.41
C ASP A 92 -20.58 -6.94 -1.06
N ASN A 93 -20.71 -7.20 -2.36
CA ASN A 93 -19.79 -8.01 -3.15
C ASN A 93 -18.77 -7.18 -3.93
N LYS A 94 -18.36 -6.03 -3.41
CA LYS A 94 -17.41 -5.14 -4.07
C LYS A 94 -16.28 -4.78 -3.12
N ILE A 95 -15.06 -4.81 -3.63
CA ILE A 95 -13.87 -4.31 -2.93
C ILE A 95 -13.51 -2.94 -3.47
N TYR A 96 -13.07 -2.07 -2.60
CA TYR A 96 -12.66 -0.71 -2.92
C TYR A 96 -11.29 -0.40 -2.33
N TYR A 97 -10.52 0.40 -3.08
CA TYR A 97 -9.38 1.13 -2.59
C TYR A 97 -9.73 2.62 -2.63
N ARG A 98 -9.81 3.27 -1.46
CA ARG A 98 -10.30 4.65 -1.32
C ARG A 98 -11.70 4.81 -1.93
N ASP A 99 -11.85 5.54 -3.04
CA ASP A 99 -13.13 5.72 -3.76
C ASP A 99 -13.25 4.85 -5.02
N GLU A 100 -12.21 4.12 -5.39
CA GLU A 100 -12.16 3.31 -6.58
C GLU A 100 -12.51 1.86 -6.31
N LYS A 101 -13.41 1.30 -7.12
CA LYS A 101 -13.74 -0.11 -7.10
C LYS A 101 -12.60 -0.92 -7.72
N ILE A 102 -12.20 -1.99 -7.05
CA ILE A 102 -11.27 -2.98 -7.61
C ILE A 102 -12.06 -3.94 -8.49
N GLU A 103 -11.84 -3.85 -9.80
CA GLU A 103 -12.57 -4.70 -10.75
C GLU A 103 -12.08 -6.16 -10.67
N ASN A 104 -13.02 -7.08 -10.74
CA ASN A 104 -12.78 -8.53 -10.74
C ASN A 104 -12.05 -9.10 -9.51
N ALA A 105 -11.95 -8.36 -8.41
CA ALA A 105 -11.37 -8.89 -7.18
C ALA A 105 -12.18 -10.08 -6.64
N ASP A 106 -11.47 -11.14 -6.27
CA ASP A 106 -12.07 -12.29 -5.59
C ASP A 106 -12.24 -11.98 -4.10
N ILE A 107 -13.47 -11.68 -3.71
CA ILE A 107 -13.81 -11.26 -2.35
C ILE A 107 -13.44 -12.27 -1.28
N ILE A 108 -13.53 -13.56 -1.60
CA ILE A 108 -13.33 -14.65 -0.62
C ILE A 108 -11.86 -14.75 -0.23
N SER A 109 -10.97 -14.62 -1.20
CA SER A 109 -9.52 -14.73 -0.98
C SER A 109 -8.82 -13.37 -0.81
N PHE A 110 -9.56 -12.25 -0.92
CA PHE A 110 -8.97 -10.93 -0.84
C PHE A 110 -8.32 -10.65 0.51
N LYS A 111 -7.04 -10.25 0.47
CA LYS A 111 -6.23 -9.98 1.65
C LYS A 111 -5.42 -8.71 1.46
N VAL A 112 -5.56 -7.79 2.40
CA VAL A 112 -4.73 -6.59 2.46
C VAL A 112 -3.34 -6.96 2.98
N LEU A 113 -2.30 -6.54 2.25
CA LEU A 113 -0.91 -6.75 2.61
C LEU A 113 -0.35 -5.56 3.38
N ASN A 114 -0.68 -4.34 2.96
CA ASN A 114 -0.38 -3.09 3.66
C ASN A 114 -1.31 -1.96 3.20
N GLU A 115 -0.94 -0.68 3.42
CA GLU A 115 -1.79 0.47 3.08
C GLU A 115 -2.12 0.57 1.59
N ASP A 116 -1.18 0.19 0.71
CA ASP A 116 -1.28 0.37 -0.74
C ASP A 116 -1.33 -0.94 -1.53
N TYR A 117 -1.04 -2.08 -0.89
CA TYR A 117 -1.01 -3.38 -1.55
C TYR A 117 -1.98 -4.37 -0.95
N ALA A 118 -2.60 -5.13 -1.84
CA ALA A 118 -3.48 -6.25 -1.51
C ALA A 118 -3.25 -7.40 -2.49
N LYS A 119 -3.86 -8.54 -2.21
CA LYS A 119 -3.87 -9.70 -3.10
C LYS A 119 -5.19 -10.44 -3.02
N ASP A 120 -5.47 -11.22 -4.04
CA ASP A 120 -6.39 -12.35 -3.96
C ASP A 120 -5.75 -13.60 -4.59
N LYS A 121 -6.51 -14.65 -4.82
CA LYS A 121 -5.99 -15.87 -5.45
C LYS A 121 -5.53 -15.68 -6.90
N ASN A 122 -5.96 -14.59 -7.57
CA ASN A 122 -5.72 -14.36 -8.98
C ASN A 122 -4.64 -13.29 -9.23
N HIS A 123 -4.57 -12.26 -8.36
CA HIS A 123 -3.81 -11.03 -8.60
C HIS A 123 -3.16 -10.44 -7.35
N ILE A 124 -2.11 -9.68 -7.59
CA ILE A 124 -1.55 -8.72 -6.64
C ILE A 124 -2.00 -7.32 -7.08
N TYR A 125 -2.49 -6.53 -6.15
CA TYR A 125 -3.01 -5.19 -6.39
C TYR A 125 -2.11 -4.13 -5.76
N ARG A 126 -1.94 -3.01 -6.47
CA ARG A 126 -1.52 -1.74 -5.87
C ARG A 126 -2.64 -0.74 -6.05
N GLY A 127 -3.15 -0.23 -4.94
CA GLY A 127 -4.36 0.58 -5.01
C GLY A 127 -5.53 -0.24 -5.56
N SER A 128 -6.18 0.29 -6.59
CA SER A 128 -7.29 -0.37 -7.30
C SER A 128 -6.86 -1.24 -8.48
N GLU A 129 -5.57 -1.23 -8.86
CA GLU A 129 -5.07 -1.87 -10.07
C GLU A 129 -4.30 -3.17 -9.79
N ALA A 130 -4.52 -4.18 -10.63
CA ALA A 130 -3.71 -5.40 -10.63
C ALA A 130 -2.35 -5.13 -11.28
N ILE A 131 -1.26 -5.37 -10.54
CA ILE A 131 0.12 -5.14 -11.03
C ILE A 131 0.67 -6.29 -11.85
N ASP A 132 0.06 -7.47 -11.80
CA ASP A 132 0.43 -8.70 -12.52
C ASP A 132 -0.48 -8.95 -13.72
N SER A 133 -0.94 -7.89 -14.37
CA SER A 133 -1.72 -7.97 -15.60
C SER A 133 -0.85 -8.31 -16.82
N SER A 134 -1.47 -8.77 -17.89
CA SER A 134 -0.90 -9.53 -19.00
C SER A 134 0.32 -8.99 -19.76
N LEU A 135 0.71 -7.73 -19.57
CA LEU A 135 1.85 -7.10 -20.27
C LEU A 135 3.17 -7.15 -19.48
N SER A 136 3.10 -7.39 -18.17
CA SER A 136 4.22 -7.16 -17.25
C SER A 136 4.85 -8.42 -16.66
N GLY A 137 4.46 -9.59 -17.12
CA GLY A 137 4.79 -10.83 -16.44
C GLY A 137 3.75 -11.19 -15.36
N LYS A 138 3.80 -12.41 -14.86
CA LYS A 138 2.83 -12.93 -13.89
C LYS A 138 3.52 -13.49 -12.66
N ILE A 139 2.92 -13.24 -11.51
CA ILE A 139 3.16 -14.01 -10.30
C ILE A 139 2.46 -15.36 -10.46
N LYS A 140 3.22 -16.44 -10.26
CA LYS A 140 2.74 -17.81 -10.53
C LYS A 140 1.65 -18.24 -9.55
N ASP A 141 1.74 -17.77 -8.32
CA ASP A 141 0.81 -18.09 -7.26
C ASP A 141 0.54 -16.86 -6.37
N PRO A 142 -0.36 -15.96 -6.79
CA PRO A 142 -0.69 -14.77 -6.01
C PRO A 142 -1.22 -15.09 -4.61
N GLU A 143 -1.91 -16.23 -4.44
CA GLU A 143 -2.46 -16.63 -3.15
C GLU A 143 -1.38 -16.81 -2.07
N THR A 144 -0.23 -17.38 -2.43
CA THR A 144 0.90 -17.55 -1.50
C THR A 144 1.91 -16.42 -1.54
N PHE A 145 1.73 -15.43 -2.42
CA PHE A 145 2.67 -14.32 -2.55
C PHE A 145 2.80 -13.53 -1.25
N GLU A 146 4.03 -13.18 -0.92
CA GLU A 146 4.37 -12.25 0.16
C GLU A 146 5.52 -11.34 -0.27
N PHE A 147 5.55 -10.11 0.26
CA PHE A 147 6.73 -9.28 0.11
C PHE A 147 7.85 -9.80 0.99
N LEU A 148 9.09 -9.74 0.48
CA LEU A 148 10.25 -10.03 1.30
C LEU A 148 10.41 -8.97 2.40
N PRO A 149 10.96 -9.30 3.56
CA PRO A 149 11.37 -8.30 4.55
C PRO A 149 12.22 -7.21 3.90
N ASN A 150 11.87 -5.94 4.14
CA ASN A 150 12.47 -4.78 3.47
C ASN A 150 12.35 -4.75 1.93
N GLY A 151 11.49 -5.60 1.36
CA GLY A 151 11.33 -5.73 -0.08
C GLY A 151 10.40 -4.69 -0.73
N ILE A 152 9.81 -3.77 0.04
CA ILE A 152 9.00 -2.67 -0.48
C ILE A 152 9.82 -1.40 -0.36
N ILE A 153 10.40 -0.97 -1.47
CA ILE A 153 11.28 0.20 -1.55
C ILE A 153 10.82 1.06 -2.72
N TYR A 154 11.06 2.35 -2.66
CA TYR A 154 10.55 3.30 -3.64
C TYR A 154 10.84 2.86 -5.10
N GLY A 155 9.78 2.57 -5.86
CA GLY A 155 9.88 2.16 -7.26
C GLY A 155 10.25 0.69 -7.52
N THR A 156 10.59 -0.06 -6.47
CA THR A 156 11.04 -1.45 -6.58
C THR A 156 10.39 -2.30 -5.51
N LEU A 157 10.01 -3.51 -5.87
CA LEU A 157 9.42 -4.48 -4.96
C LEU A 157 10.13 -5.82 -5.12
N TYR A 158 10.43 -6.46 -4.00
CA TYR A 158 10.85 -7.85 -3.97
C TYR A 158 9.80 -8.67 -3.22
N GLY A 159 9.42 -9.78 -3.81
CA GLY A 159 8.46 -10.69 -3.20
C GLY A 159 8.74 -12.13 -3.61
N LYS A 160 8.06 -13.04 -2.97
CA LYS A 160 8.10 -14.46 -3.32
C LYS A 160 6.73 -15.10 -3.19
N ASP A 161 6.52 -16.14 -3.95
CA ASP A 161 5.44 -17.09 -3.73
C ASP A 161 6.04 -18.48 -3.36
N LYS A 162 5.23 -19.50 -3.29
CA LYS A 162 5.71 -20.84 -2.98
C LYS A 162 6.67 -21.41 -4.04
N TYR A 163 6.72 -20.83 -5.24
CA TYR A 163 7.53 -21.31 -6.34
C TYR A 163 8.77 -20.47 -6.58
N ASN A 164 8.63 -19.14 -6.63
CA ASN A 164 9.63 -18.22 -7.18
C ASN A 164 9.86 -17.00 -6.29
N VAL A 165 10.99 -16.35 -6.50
CA VAL A 165 11.28 -14.99 -6.06
C VAL A 165 11.11 -14.05 -7.25
N TYR A 166 10.58 -12.87 -7.00
CA TYR A 166 10.27 -11.86 -7.99
C TYR A 166 10.94 -10.53 -7.68
N TYR A 167 11.49 -9.94 -8.73
CA TYR A 167 11.84 -8.53 -8.80
C TYR A 167 10.75 -7.80 -9.56
N ILE A 168 10.16 -6.79 -8.96
CA ILE A 168 9.04 -6.04 -9.51
C ILE A 168 9.43 -4.58 -9.59
N LYS A 169 9.56 -4.05 -10.80
CA LYS A 169 9.97 -2.68 -11.07
C LYS A 169 8.78 -1.87 -11.59
N ASN A 170 8.54 -0.72 -10.97
CA ASN A 170 7.64 0.27 -11.53
C ASN A 170 8.40 1.11 -12.55
N LYS A 171 7.94 1.12 -13.79
CA LYS A 171 8.50 1.96 -14.85
C LYS A 171 7.46 2.99 -15.27
N MET A 172 7.81 4.26 -15.17
CA MET A 172 7.01 5.34 -15.76
C MET A 172 7.10 5.23 -17.28
N LEU A 173 5.96 5.05 -17.94
CA LEU A 173 5.88 5.00 -19.40
C LEU A 173 5.77 6.40 -19.99
N ASN A 174 5.10 7.31 -19.27
CA ASN A 174 4.97 8.74 -19.59
C ASN A 174 4.59 9.50 -18.31
N CYS A 175 4.34 10.80 -18.40
CA CYS A 175 4.02 11.67 -17.23
C CYS A 175 2.74 11.26 -16.48
N PHE A 176 1.89 10.42 -17.05
CA PHE A 176 0.57 10.07 -16.52
C PHE A 176 0.35 8.57 -16.36
N ASP A 177 1.28 7.76 -16.84
CA ASP A 177 1.11 6.31 -16.88
C ASP A 177 2.36 5.59 -16.37
N SER A 178 2.16 4.60 -15.53
CA SER A 178 3.23 3.75 -15.03
C SER A 178 2.80 2.29 -15.12
N SER A 179 3.74 1.43 -15.45
CA SER A 179 3.51 -0.01 -15.52
C SER A 179 4.49 -0.75 -14.64
N TYR A 180 4.03 -1.87 -14.10
CA TYR A 180 4.88 -2.78 -13.35
C TYR A 180 5.43 -3.85 -14.28
N PHE A 181 6.71 -4.14 -14.16
CA PHE A 181 7.38 -5.23 -14.83
C PHE A 181 7.81 -6.25 -13.78
N ILE A 182 7.38 -7.50 -13.95
CA ILE A 182 7.61 -8.59 -13.03
C ILE A 182 8.62 -9.55 -13.64
N TYR A 183 9.76 -9.69 -12.97
CA TYR A 183 10.84 -10.56 -13.36
C TYR A 183 11.00 -11.68 -12.34
N GLU A 184 11.02 -12.92 -12.81
CA GLU A 184 11.37 -14.05 -11.97
C GLU A 184 12.89 -14.07 -11.77
N VAL A 185 13.34 -14.03 -10.53
CA VAL A 185 14.77 -14.13 -10.18
C VAL A 185 15.22 -15.58 -10.35
N LYS A 186 16.07 -15.82 -11.33
CA LYS A 186 16.53 -17.16 -11.67
C LYS A 186 17.67 -17.63 -10.75
N ARG A 187 17.76 -18.94 -10.52
CA ARG A 187 18.85 -19.59 -9.77
C ARG A 187 18.97 -19.14 -8.31
N ILE A 188 17.95 -18.52 -7.74
CA ILE A 188 17.95 -18.04 -6.35
C ILE A 188 17.39 -19.10 -5.38
N ASN A 189 18.04 -19.22 -4.23
CA ASN A 189 17.51 -20.01 -3.13
C ASN A 189 16.46 -19.17 -2.38
N LYS A 190 15.18 -19.38 -2.68
CA LYS A 190 14.06 -18.61 -2.13
C LYS A 190 13.93 -18.67 -0.60
N ASP A 191 14.49 -19.72 0.03
CA ASP A 191 14.41 -19.92 1.48
C ASP A 191 15.54 -19.19 2.23
N LYS A 192 16.54 -18.68 1.49
CA LYS A 192 17.71 -17.96 2.00
C LYS A 192 17.86 -16.55 1.46
N VAL A 193 16.80 -16.04 0.78
CA VAL A 193 16.86 -14.72 0.19
C VAL A 193 16.83 -13.61 1.25
N GLU A 194 17.69 -12.61 1.05
CA GLU A 194 17.80 -11.40 1.86
C GLU A 194 17.84 -10.17 0.94
N VAL A 195 17.05 -9.16 1.25
CA VAL A 195 17.06 -7.87 0.57
C VAL A 195 18.12 -6.99 1.21
N LEU A 196 19.11 -6.57 0.44
CA LEU A 196 20.20 -5.71 0.90
C LEU A 196 19.85 -4.22 0.72
N ASN A 197 19.27 -3.87 -0.43
CA ASN A 197 18.71 -2.55 -0.71
C ASN A 197 17.74 -2.62 -1.92
N ASN A 198 17.41 -1.48 -2.53
CA ASN A 198 16.52 -1.39 -3.71
C ASN A 198 16.96 -2.23 -4.90
N TRP A 199 18.26 -2.45 -5.03
CA TRP A 199 18.88 -2.99 -6.23
C TRP A 199 19.45 -4.40 -6.01
N PHE A 200 19.95 -4.65 -4.79
CA PHE A 200 20.67 -5.86 -4.46
C PHE A 200 19.87 -6.77 -3.54
N ILE A 201 19.78 -8.02 -3.90
CA ILE A 201 19.38 -9.11 -3.04
C ILE A 201 20.45 -10.21 -3.08
N LYS A 202 20.46 -11.05 -2.08
CA LYS A 202 21.35 -12.21 -2.04
C LYS A 202 20.62 -13.46 -1.58
N ASP A 203 21.20 -14.61 -1.88
CA ASP A 203 20.89 -15.85 -1.18
C ASP A 203 22.14 -16.37 -0.45
N ASP A 204 22.24 -17.65 -0.18
CA ASP A 204 23.39 -18.26 0.49
C ASP A 204 24.64 -18.45 -0.40
N LYS A 205 24.57 -18.10 -1.69
CA LYS A 205 25.64 -18.33 -2.66
C LYS A 205 25.90 -17.17 -3.62
N ASN A 206 24.88 -16.40 -3.93
CA ASN A 206 24.91 -15.42 -5.02
C ASN A 206 24.41 -14.06 -4.57
N ILE A 207 24.90 -13.03 -5.24
CA ILE A 207 24.36 -11.67 -5.19
C ILE A 207 23.65 -11.40 -6.51
N TYR A 208 22.52 -10.71 -6.44
CA TYR A 208 21.70 -10.33 -7.58
C TYR A 208 21.55 -8.81 -7.61
N PHE A 209 21.60 -8.25 -8.80
CA PHE A 209 21.32 -6.86 -9.08
C PHE A 209 20.11 -6.75 -10.01
N GLU A 210 19.06 -6.03 -9.60
CA GLU A 210 17.80 -5.92 -10.33
C GLU A 210 17.21 -7.29 -10.77
N GLY A 211 17.36 -8.29 -9.93
CA GLY A 211 16.88 -9.65 -10.20
C GLY A 211 17.81 -10.51 -11.02
N GLU A 212 18.91 -9.98 -11.56
CA GLU A 212 19.91 -10.72 -12.34
C GLU A 212 21.14 -11.06 -11.50
N ILE A 213 21.66 -12.27 -11.68
CA ILE A 213 22.85 -12.72 -10.95
C ILE A 213 24.08 -11.93 -11.34
N LEU A 214 24.87 -11.48 -10.38
CA LEU A 214 26.17 -10.85 -10.61
C LEU A 214 27.25 -11.90 -10.72
N GLU A 215 27.59 -12.27 -11.94
CA GLU A 215 28.61 -13.28 -12.21
C GLU A 215 30.03 -12.74 -11.88
N GLY A 216 30.86 -13.60 -11.30
CA GLY A 216 32.29 -13.34 -11.06
C GLY A 216 32.58 -12.34 -9.92
N LEU A 217 31.62 -12.03 -9.09
CA LEU A 217 31.84 -11.23 -7.88
C LEU A 217 32.38 -12.10 -6.74
N ASP A 218 33.10 -11.48 -5.79
CA ASP A 218 33.50 -12.15 -4.56
C ASP A 218 32.39 -12.00 -3.50
N TYR A 219 31.62 -13.04 -3.33
CA TYR A 219 30.47 -13.08 -2.39
C TYR A 219 30.86 -12.71 -0.95
N ASN A 220 32.03 -13.15 -0.48
CA ASN A 220 32.43 -12.99 0.92
C ASN A 220 32.87 -11.57 1.26
N THR A 221 33.24 -10.79 0.26
CA THR A 221 33.68 -9.39 0.43
C THR A 221 32.69 -8.37 -0.11
N PHE A 222 31.55 -8.83 -0.62
CA PHE A 222 30.52 -7.93 -1.15
C PHE A 222 29.87 -7.13 -0.03
N GLU A 223 29.81 -5.83 -0.21
CA GLU A 223 29.08 -4.90 0.66
C GLU A 223 28.27 -3.88 -0.13
N VAL A 224 27.18 -3.41 0.42
CA VAL A 224 26.40 -2.29 -0.09
C VAL A 224 26.88 -1.01 0.59
N LEU A 225 27.23 -0.02 -0.23
CA LEU A 225 27.74 1.26 0.24
C LEU A 225 26.59 2.21 0.67
N PRO A 226 26.88 3.27 1.45
CA PRO A 226 25.86 4.23 1.89
C PRO A 226 25.15 4.96 0.75
N ASN A 227 25.76 5.11 -0.41
CA ASN A 227 25.16 5.69 -1.61
C ASN A 227 24.27 4.69 -2.39
N GLY A 228 24.19 3.43 -1.94
CA GLY A 228 23.39 2.39 -2.56
C GLY A 228 24.13 1.51 -3.57
N ASP A 229 25.36 1.89 -3.95
CA ASP A 229 26.20 1.07 -4.81
C ASP A 229 26.68 -0.19 -4.10
N GLY A 230 27.10 -1.18 -4.89
CA GLY A 230 27.75 -2.38 -4.38
C GLY A 230 29.25 -2.38 -4.64
N LYS A 231 30.05 -3.04 -3.81
CA LYS A 231 31.44 -3.36 -4.14
C LYS A 231 31.86 -4.68 -3.54
N ASP A 232 32.82 -5.32 -4.17
CA ASP A 232 33.62 -6.40 -3.60
C ASP A 232 35.11 -6.02 -3.62
N LYS A 233 36.00 -6.93 -3.22
CA LYS A 233 37.46 -6.67 -3.23
C LYS A 233 38.04 -6.44 -4.62
N ASN A 234 37.33 -6.80 -5.69
CA ASN A 234 37.84 -6.75 -7.06
C ASN A 234 37.32 -5.55 -7.83
N ARG A 235 36.08 -5.08 -7.57
CA ARG A 235 35.40 -4.05 -8.35
C ARG A 235 34.23 -3.40 -7.62
N SER A 236 33.81 -2.24 -8.14
CA SER A 236 32.58 -1.56 -7.73
C SER A 236 31.47 -1.81 -8.74
N TYR A 237 30.23 -1.81 -8.24
CA TYR A 237 29.00 -1.96 -9.00
C TYR A 237 28.17 -0.70 -8.78
N GLU A 238 28.31 0.25 -9.69
CA GLU A 238 27.59 1.52 -9.62
C GLU A 238 26.19 1.35 -10.25
N TYR A 239 25.19 1.93 -9.60
CA TYR A 239 23.89 2.08 -10.21
C TYR A 239 23.97 3.17 -11.28
N LEU A 240 24.16 2.78 -12.52
CA LEU A 240 23.94 3.63 -13.68
C LEU A 240 22.54 3.30 -14.22
N PRO A 241 21.56 4.21 -14.07
CA PRO A 241 20.24 4.00 -14.65
C PRO A 241 20.38 3.81 -16.16
N LYS A 242 20.17 2.58 -16.60
CA LYS A 242 20.33 2.21 -18.01
C LYS A 242 19.27 2.84 -18.89
N ASP A 243 18.47 3.74 -18.61
CA ASP A 243 17.45 4.40 -19.44
C ASP A 243 16.61 5.45 -18.69
N GLU A 244 17.18 6.24 -17.80
CA GLU A 244 16.41 7.32 -17.18
C GLU A 244 16.83 8.69 -17.67
N TRP A 245 15.95 9.20 -18.57
CA TRP A 245 15.57 10.62 -18.76
C TRP A 245 16.69 11.66 -18.60
N ARG A 246 17.39 11.92 -19.68
CA ARG A 246 18.02 13.24 -19.86
C ARG A 246 16.90 14.25 -20.13
N TRP A 247 16.47 14.95 -19.11
CA TRP A 247 15.84 16.24 -19.28
C TRP A 247 16.95 17.26 -19.50
N PHE A 248 16.97 17.84 -20.65
CA PHE A 248 17.75 19.02 -20.96
C PHE A 248 16.92 20.27 -20.67
#